data_d1095c0655f604357659d7190b861154
#
_entry.id   d1095c0655f604357659d7190b861154
#
_cell.length_a   1.000
_cell.length_b   1.000
_cell.length_c   1.000
_cell.angle_alpha   90.00
_cell.angle_beta   90.00
_cell.angle_gamma   90.00
#
_symmetry.space_group_name_H-M   'P 1'
#
loop_
_entity.id
_entity.type
_entity.pdbx_description
1 polymer ?
#
loop_
_entity_poly.entity_id
_entity_poly.type
_entity_poly.pdbx_seq_one_letter_code
_entity_poly.pdbx_strand_id
1 'polypeptide(L)'
;MPAPETIAIETRILPADATGIAAAAAVFARGGLVAFPTETVYGLGADASNAAAIARLYQAKGRPAFNPLIAHVADVAAARRIGRFDAVAERLAQAFWPGPLTLVLHKAPAVDPVVTGGHATVALRMPAHPVARALLAAFVGAVVAPSANISGHVSPTMAAHVAADLDGRIDLILVHQRQGAHAHRQRAGRCQVRGIDAGSAR
;
A
#
# COMPACT_ATOMS: atom_id res chain seq x y z
N MET A 1 4.69 -34.10 -20.16
CA MET A 1 5.28 -32.75 -20.16
C MET A 1 5.75 -32.47 -18.74
N PRO A 2 7.04 -32.12 -18.51
CA PRO A 2 7.46 -31.76 -17.18
C PRO A 2 6.71 -30.51 -16.72
N ALA A 3 6.29 -30.48 -15.45
CA ALA A 3 5.70 -29.29 -14.83
C ALA A 3 6.69 -28.12 -14.96
N PRO A 4 6.23 -26.88 -15.19
CA PRO A 4 7.13 -25.74 -15.24
C PRO A 4 7.87 -25.65 -13.91
N GLU A 5 9.22 -25.63 -13.99
CA GLU A 5 10.06 -25.36 -12.83
C GLU A 5 9.67 -24.00 -12.24
N THR A 6 9.05 -24.03 -11.07
CA THR A 6 8.76 -22.80 -10.32
C THR A 6 10.13 -22.30 -9.82
N ILE A 7 10.70 -21.30 -10.50
CA ILE A 7 11.90 -20.61 -10.04
C ILE A 7 11.56 -20.06 -8.66
N ALA A 8 12.16 -20.62 -7.61
CA ALA A 8 11.97 -20.13 -6.25
C ALA A 8 12.49 -18.68 -6.18
N ILE A 9 11.61 -17.77 -5.77
CA ILE A 9 11.95 -16.36 -5.57
C ILE A 9 12.72 -16.28 -4.24
N GLU A 10 13.95 -15.77 -4.27
CA GLU A 10 14.67 -15.43 -3.05
C GLU A 10 14.23 -14.05 -2.57
N THR A 11 13.54 -13.99 -1.44
CA THR A 11 13.07 -12.72 -0.86
C THR A 11 14.23 -12.04 -0.14
N ARG A 12 14.66 -10.89 -0.64
CA ARG A 12 15.72 -10.09 -0.03
C ARG A 12 15.15 -9.22 1.09
N ILE A 13 15.90 -9.07 2.19
CA ILE A 13 15.56 -8.16 3.28
C ILE A 13 16.62 -7.07 3.34
N LEU A 14 16.24 -5.81 3.13
CA LEU A 14 17.17 -4.68 3.11
C LEU A 14 16.73 -3.57 4.09
N PRO A 15 17.69 -2.84 4.69
CA PRO A 15 17.37 -1.64 5.46
C PRO A 15 16.75 -0.58 4.54
N ALA A 16 15.84 0.22 5.07
CA ALA A 16 15.18 1.31 4.33
C ALA A 16 16.06 2.59 4.32
N ASP A 17 17.33 2.45 4.01
CA ASP A 17 18.28 3.53 3.72
C ASP A 17 18.24 3.90 2.22
N ALA A 18 19.10 4.81 1.79
CA ALA A 18 19.16 5.25 0.39
C ALA A 18 19.41 4.09 -0.58
N THR A 19 20.26 3.12 -0.21
CA THR A 19 20.59 1.95 -1.04
C THR A 19 19.39 1.00 -1.13
N GLY A 20 18.72 0.71 -0.01
CA GLY A 20 17.53 -0.13 0.03
C GLY A 20 16.37 0.49 -0.72
N ILE A 21 16.16 1.81 -0.61
CA ILE A 21 15.13 2.54 -1.37
C ILE A 21 15.41 2.46 -2.88
N ALA A 22 16.65 2.70 -3.31
CA ALA A 22 17.01 2.59 -4.73
C ALA A 22 16.82 1.16 -5.26
N ALA A 23 17.22 0.15 -4.49
CA ALA A 23 17.00 -1.25 -4.83
C ALA A 23 15.51 -1.60 -4.95
N ALA A 24 14.67 -1.10 -4.04
CA ALA A 24 13.22 -1.30 -4.07
C ALA A 24 12.56 -0.63 -5.29
N ALA A 25 12.96 0.60 -5.62
CA ALA A 25 12.49 1.29 -6.83
C ALA A 25 12.88 0.51 -8.11
N ALA A 26 14.11 -0.03 -8.16
CA ALA A 26 14.55 -0.88 -9.26
C ALA A 26 13.76 -2.21 -9.33
N VAL A 27 13.31 -2.75 -8.19
CA VAL A 27 12.41 -3.93 -8.15
C VAL A 27 11.07 -3.58 -8.81
N PHE A 28 10.45 -2.47 -8.48
CA PHE A 28 9.21 -2.02 -9.13
C PHE A 28 9.38 -1.84 -10.64
N ALA A 29 10.47 -1.17 -11.07
CA ALA A 29 10.73 -0.90 -12.48
C ALA A 29 10.83 -2.18 -13.35
N ARG A 30 11.24 -3.31 -12.78
CA ARG A 30 11.28 -4.61 -13.48
C ARG A 30 10.04 -5.49 -13.22
N GLY A 31 8.96 -4.93 -12.63
CA GLY A 31 7.72 -5.65 -12.35
C GLY A 31 7.79 -6.58 -11.12
N GLY A 32 8.71 -6.32 -10.20
CA GLY A 32 8.83 -7.05 -8.95
C GLY A 32 7.90 -6.54 -7.84
N LEU A 33 7.87 -7.26 -6.71
CA LEU A 33 7.04 -6.99 -5.54
C LEU A 33 7.90 -6.57 -4.37
N VAL A 34 7.54 -5.47 -3.71
CA VAL A 34 8.25 -4.95 -2.52
C VAL A 34 7.29 -4.77 -1.36
N ALA A 35 7.62 -5.33 -0.21
CA ALA A 35 6.95 -4.98 1.03
C ALA A 35 7.65 -3.80 1.72
N PHE A 36 6.89 -2.79 2.14
CA PHE A 36 7.42 -1.58 2.76
C PHE A 36 6.51 -1.07 3.88
N PRO A 37 7.07 -0.41 4.91
CA PRO A 37 6.29 0.12 6.03
C PRO A 37 5.51 1.36 5.63
N THR A 38 4.30 1.49 6.20
CA THR A 38 3.48 2.70 6.18
C THR A 38 3.15 3.13 7.60
N GLU A 39 2.47 4.26 7.79
CA GLU A 39 2.01 4.72 9.11
C GLU A 39 0.87 3.85 9.70
N THR A 40 0.35 2.89 8.92
CA THR A 40 -0.67 1.95 9.39
C THR A 40 -0.09 0.54 9.53
N VAL A 41 0.15 -0.15 8.44
CA VAL A 41 0.68 -1.52 8.36
C VAL A 41 1.69 -1.62 7.22
N TYR A 42 2.44 -2.71 7.12
CA TYR A 42 3.24 -2.97 5.93
C TYR A 42 2.35 -3.16 4.71
N GLY A 43 2.69 -2.48 3.61
CA GLY A 43 2.05 -2.63 2.30
C GLY A 43 2.88 -3.54 1.39
N LEU A 44 2.23 -4.40 0.62
CA LEU A 44 2.84 -5.13 -0.49
C LEU A 44 2.63 -4.36 -1.78
N GLY A 45 3.71 -3.79 -2.33
CA GLY A 45 3.68 -2.93 -3.50
C GLY A 45 3.94 -3.64 -4.81
N ALA A 46 3.29 -3.13 -5.85
CA ALA A 46 3.58 -3.40 -7.26
C ALA A 46 3.37 -2.11 -8.07
N ASP A 47 4.06 -1.96 -9.20
CA ASP A 47 3.83 -0.88 -10.16
C ASP A 47 2.37 -0.90 -10.64
N ALA A 48 1.65 0.22 -10.41
CA ALA A 48 0.24 0.36 -10.79
C ALA A 48 0.01 0.37 -12.31
N SER A 49 1.05 0.61 -13.11
CA SER A 49 0.99 0.60 -14.57
C SER A 49 1.33 -0.77 -15.20
N ASN A 50 1.78 -1.74 -14.38
CA ASN A 50 2.22 -3.05 -14.85
C ASN A 50 1.21 -4.14 -14.45
N ALA A 51 0.31 -4.51 -15.36
CA ALA A 51 -0.71 -5.53 -15.14
C ALA A 51 -0.12 -6.89 -14.74
N ALA A 52 1.07 -7.27 -15.26
CA ALA A 52 1.73 -8.52 -14.88
C ALA A 52 2.24 -8.49 -13.44
N ALA A 53 2.80 -7.35 -12.98
CA ALA A 53 3.21 -7.16 -11.60
C ALA A 53 2.00 -7.22 -10.63
N ILE A 54 0.88 -6.61 -11.02
CA ILE A 54 -0.37 -6.67 -10.26
C ILE A 54 -0.92 -8.11 -10.18
N ALA A 55 -0.88 -8.87 -11.27
CA ALA A 55 -1.28 -10.28 -11.25
C ALA A 55 -0.40 -11.11 -10.30
N ARG A 56 0.93 -10.89 -10.31
CA ARG A 56 1.86 -11.51 -9.35
C ARG A 56 1.51 -11.14 -7.90
N LEU A 57 1.13 -9.88 -7.63
CA LEU A 57 0.70 -9.44 -6.30
C LEU A 57 -0.54 -10.19 -5.82
N TYR A 58 -1.56 -10.33 -6.67
CA TYR A 58 -2.75 -11.12 -6.34
C TYR A 58 -2.39 -12.59 -6.07
N GLN A 59 -1.53 -13.18 -6.89
CA GLN A 59 -1.06 -14.56 -6.72
C GLN A 59 -0.27 -14.75 -5.42
N ALA A 60 0.70 -13.87 -5.13
CA ALA A 60 1.53 -13.94 -3.93
C ALA A 60 0.69 -13.92 -2.64
N LYS A 61 -0.42 -13.16 -2.65
CA LYS A 61 -1.34 -13.02 -1.52
C LYS A 61 -2.46 -14.08 -1.49
N GLY A 62 -2.69 -14.85 -2.56
CA GLY A 62 -3.93 -15.62 -2.71
C GLY A 62 -5.18 -14.73 -2.66
N ARG A 63 -5.09 -13.48 -3.16
CA ARG A 63 -6.17 -12.49 -3.12
C ARG A 63 -7.07 -12.63 -4.34
N PRO A 64 -8.41 -12.63 -4.16
CA PRO A 64 -9.32 -12.60 -5.30
C PRO A 64 -9.15 -11.33 -6.14
N ALA A 65 -9.08 -11.49 -7.47
CA ALA A 65 -8.78 -10.38 -8.41
C ALA A 65 -9.88 -9.30 -8.47
N PHE A 66 -11.10 -9.60 -8.03
CA PHE A 66 -12.20 -8.64 -7.95
C PHE A 66 -12.08 -7.66 -6.74
N ASN A 67 -11.19 -7.95 -5.78
CA ASN A 67 -10.95 -7.05 -4.65
C ASN A 67 -10.05 -5.88 -5.09
N PRO A 68 -10.54 -4.62 -5.15
CA PRO A 68 -9.76 -3.49 -5.63
C PRO A 68 -8.53 -3.22 -4.76
N LEU A 69 -7.55 -2.56 -5.35
CA LEU A 69 -6.30 -2.16 -4.72
C LEU A 69 -6.30 -0.66 -4.40
N ILE A 70 -5.49 -0.26 -3.40
CA ILE A 70 -5.26 1.15 -3.09
C ILE A 70 -3.98 1.58 -3.81
N ALA A 71 -4.08 2.57 -4.69
CA ALA A 71 -2.92 3.17 -5.35
C ALA A 71 -2.30 4.24 -4.44
N HIS A 72 -1.02 4.09 -4.16
CA HIS A 72 -0.21 5.00 -3.37
C HIS A 72 0.58 5.92 -4.31
N VAL A 73 0.60 7.22 -4.00
CA VAL A 73 1.21 8.26 -4.83
C VAL A 73 2.15 9.13 -4.01
N ALA A 74 3.17 9.70 -4.68
CA ALA A 74 4.15 10.57 -4.04
C ALA A 74 3.59 11.97 -3.72
N ASP A 75 2.68 12.47 -4.56
CA ASP A 75 2.12 13.82 -4.48
C ASP A 75 0.69 13.91 -5.06
N VAL A 76 0.05 15.04 -4.84
CA VAL A 76 -1.32 15.33 -5.32
C VAL A 76 -1.38 15.41 -6.85
N ALA A 77 -0.31 15.87 -7.52
CA ALA A 77 -0.26 15.94 -8.97
C ALA A 77 -0.30 14.53 -9.59
N ALA A 78 0.42 13.57 -9.01
CA ALA A 78 0.32 12.15 -9.37
C ALA A 78 -1.08 11.59 -9.13
N ALA A 79 -1.72 11.93 -7.99
CA ALA A 79 -3.07 11.51 -7.68
C ALA A 79 -4.10 12.00 -8.72
N ARG A 80 -4.01 13.25 -9.16
CA ARG A 80 -4.90 13.84 -10.16
C ARG A 80 -4.78 13.19 -11.55
N ARG A 81 -3.66 12.56 -11.85
CA ARG A 81 -3.52 11.77 -13.10
C ARG A 81 -4.30 10.45 -13.05
N ILE A 82 -4.63 9.96 -11.86
CA ILE A 82 -5.25 8.65 -11.62
C ILE A 82 -6.73 8.78 -11.25
N GLY A 83 -7.09 9.79 -10.45
CA GLY A 83 -8.47 10.03 -9.99
C GLY A 83 -8.97 11.41 -10.31
N ARG A 84 -10.27 11.54 -10.52
CA ARG A 84 -10.95 12.83 -10.74
C ARG A 84 -11.31 13.45 -9.40
N PHE A 85 -10.68 14.57 -9.06
CA PHE A 85 -10.93 15.32 -7.84
C PHE A 85 -12.05 16.33 -8.03
N ASP A 86 -13.03 16.30 -7.15
CA ASP A 86 -14.00 17.37 -6.95
C ASP A 86 -13.55 18.30 -5.81
N ALA A 87 -14.32 19.36 -5.55
CA ALA A 87 -13.98 20.34 -4.51
C ALA A 87 -13.93 19.74 -3.09
N VAL A 88 -14.64 18.65 -2.81
CA VAL A 88 -14.59 17.96 -1.52
C VAL A 88 -13.32 17.14 -1.41
N ALA A 89 -12.99 16.36 -2.44
CA ALA A 89 -11.77 15.55 -2.50
C ALA A 89 -10.52 16.43 -2.37
N GLU A 90 -10.50 17.61 -3.03
CA GLU A 90 -9.39 18.57 -2.92
C GLU A 90 -9.21 19.06 -1.48
N ARG A 91 -10.27 19.47 -0.80
CA ARG A 91 -10.20 19.91 0.61
C ARG A 91 -9.75 18.80 1.54
N LEU A 92 -10.24 17.56 1.34
CA LEU A 92 -9.83 16.41 2.14
C LEU A 92 -8.36 16.05 1.91
N ALA A 93 -7.91 16.05 0.67
CA ALA A 93 -6.50 15.80 0.35
C ALA A 93 -5.61 16.87 0.98
N GLN A 94 -5.98 18.15 0.87
CA GLN A 94 -5.23 19.26 1.46
C GLN A 94 -5.14 19.17 2.99
N ALA A 95 -6.20 18.71 3.65
CA ALA A 95 -6.27 18.64 5.11
C ALA A 95 -5.56 17.40 5.69
N PHE A 96 -5.57 16.27 4.97
CA PHE A 96 -5.20 14.97 5.54
C PHE A 96 -4.07 14.24 4.81
N TRP A 97 -3.59 14.75 3.67
CA TRP A 97 -2.44 14.20 2.97
C TRP A 97 -1.18 15.05 3.16
N PRO A 98 -0.01 14.40 3.40
CA PRO A 98 0.21 12.97 3.52
C PRO A 98 -0.37 12.40 4.82
N GLY A 99 -0.98 11.20 4.75
CA GLY A 99 -1.63 10.59 5.92
C GLY A 99 -2.40 9.30 5.62
N PRO A 100 -3.10 8.78 6.62
CA PRO A 100 -3.81 7.50 6.51
C PRO A 100 -5.12 7.57 5.71
N LEU A 101 -5.55 8.77 5.29
CA LEU A 101 -6.78 8.93 4.53
C LEU A 101 -6.67 8.29 3.14
N THR A 102 -7.62 7.43 2.80
CA THR A 102 -7.82 6.91 1.44
C THR A 102 -9.05 7.58 0.84
N LEU A 103 -8.89 8.21 -0.33
CA LEU A 103 -9.98 8.77 -1.12
C LEU A 103 -10.40 7.77 -2.19
N VAL A 104 -11.71 7.55 -2.34
CA VAL A 104 -12.30 6.75 -3.44
C VAL A 104 -12.92 7.71 -4.42
N LEU A 105 -12.34 7.79 -5.61
CA LEU A 105 -12.67 8.76 -6.65
C LEU A 105 -13.00 8.06 -7.97
N HIS A 106 -13.74 8.72 -8.87
CA HIS A 106 -13.85 8.25 -10.24
C HIS A 106 -12.46 8.12 -10.87
N LYS A 107 -12.16 6.97 -11.46
CA LYS A 107 -10.85 6.73 -12.08
C LYS A 107 -10.67 7.53 -13.37
N ALA A 108 -9.43 7.93 -13.65
CA ALA A 108 -9.08 8.43 -14.96
C ALA A 108 -9.15 7.30 -16.02
N PRO A 109 -9.43 7.60 -17.30
CA PRO A 109 -9.56 6.57 -18.35
C PRO A 109 -8.32 5.69 -18.52
N ALA A 110 -7.14 6.22 -18.24
CA ALA A 110 -5.85 5.51 -18.36
C ALA A 110 -5.59 4.48 -17.26
N VAL A 111 -6.41 4.43 -16.19
CA VAL A 111 -6.23 3.46 -15.10
C VAL A 111 -6.72 2.10 -15.53
N ASP A 112 -5.80 1.11 -15.49
CA ASP A 112 -6.12 -0.27 -15.84
C ASP A 112 -7.23 -0.84 -14.93
N PRO A 113 -8.25 -1.50 -15.48
CA PRO A 113 -9.31 -2.15 -14.72
C PRO A 113 -8.81 -3.14 -13.65
N VAL A 114 -7.63 -3.75 -13.84
CA VAL A 114 -7.05 -4.69 -12.86
C VAL A 114 -6.74 -4.01 -11.51
N VAL A 115 -6.42 -2.71 -11.50
CA VAL A 115 -6.18 -1.92 -10.28
C VAL A 115 -7.47 -1.77 -9.47
N THR A 116 -8.58 -1.61 -10.16
CA THR A 116 -9.88 -1.26 -9.57
C THR A 116 -10.81 -2.46 -9.42
N GLY A 117 -10.37 -3.67 -9.78
CA GLY A 117 -11.24 -4.85 -9.80
C GLY A 117 -12.44 -4.68 -10.76
N GLY A 118 -12.28 -3.87 -11.82
CA GLY A 118 -13.32 -3.55 -12.80
C GLY A 118 -14.23 -2.38 -12.42
N HIS A 119 -14.08 -1.78 -11.22
CA HIS A 119 -14.92 -0.65 -10.80
C HIS A 119 -14.58 0.65 -11.57
N ALA A 120 -15.57 1.56 -11.64
CA ALA A 120 -15.42 2.91 -12.20
C ALA A 120 -14.65 3.86 -11.27
N THR A 121 -14.35 3.42 -10.06
CA THR A 121 -13.64 4.20 -9.04
C THR A 121 -12.28 3.61 -8.73
N VAL A 122 -11.36 4.44 -8.22
CA VAL A 122 -10.03 4.07 -7.74
C VAL A 122 -9.83 4.59 -6.32
N ALA A 123 -9.22 3.78 -5.47
CA ALA A 123 -8.81 4.17 -4.14
C ALA A 123 -7.39 4.75 -4.18
N LEU A 124 -7.20 5.97 -3.66
CA LEU A 124 -5.95 6.72 -3.69
C LEU A 124 -5.51 7.12 -2.28
N ARG A 125 -4.22 7.01 -2.01
CA ARG A 125 -3.61 7.44 -0.75
C ARG A 125 -2.24 8.06 -0.97
N MET A 126 -1.93 9.12 -0.23
CA MET A 126 -0.57 9.66 -0.13
C MET A 126 -0.06 9.38 1.29
N PRO A 127 0.77 8.35 1.50
CA PRO A 127 1.18 7.92 2.84
C PRO A 127 2.12 8.95 3.49
N ALA A 128 2.10 9.03 4.84
CA ALA A 128 2.96 9.93 5.61
C ALA A 128 4.29 9.28 6.01
N HIS A 129 4.39 7.95 6.02
CA HIS A 129 5.58 7.25 6.50
C HIS A 129 6.81 7.60 5.66
N PRO A 130 7.96 8.01 6.28
CA PRO A 130 9.14 8.48 5.55
C PRO A 130 9.67 7.50 4.50
N VAL A 131 9.70 6.19 4.82
CA VAL A 131 10.15 5.14 3.90
C VAL A 131 9.22 5.03 2.68
N ALA A 132 7.89 5.01 2.90
CA ALA A 132 6.93 4.95 1.81
C ALA A 132 7.05 6.17 0.90
N ARG A 133 7.19 7.38 1.47
CA ARG A 133 7.40 8.62 0.71
C ARG A 133 8.69 8.60 -0.11
N ALA A 134 9.81 8.19 0.50
CA ALA A 134 11.09 8.11 -0.18
C ALA A 134 11.04 7.08 -1.34
N LEU A 135 10.40 5.93 -1.12
CA LEU A 135 10.24 4.91 -2.14
C LEU A 135 9.38 5.39 -3.32
N LEU A 136 8.23 6.02 -3.04
CA LEU A 136 7.34 6.56 -4.07
C LEU A 136 8.01 7.69 -4.86
N ALA A 137 8.81 8.54 -4.20
CA ALA A 137 9.59 9.58 -4.88
C ALA A 137 10.69 9.01 -5.77
N ALA A 138 11.38 7.94 -5.32
CA ALA A 138 12.43 7.28 -6.10
C ALA A 138 11.89 6.51 -7.31
N PHE A 139 10.70 5.91 -7.20
CA PHE A 139 10.07 5.14 -8.28
C PHE A 139 9.44 6.05 -9.35
N VAL A 140 9.00 7.27 -8.98
CA VAL A 140 8.35 8.24 -9.89
C VAL A 140 7.10 7.68 -10.58
N GLY A 141 6.39 6.76 -9.93
CA GLY A 141 5.16 6.14 -10.39
C GLY A 141 4.14 5.96 -9.26
N ALA A 142 2.96 5.46 -9.61
CA ALA A 142 2.00 5.00 -8.62
C ALA A 142 2.26 3.53 -8.27
N VAL A 143 2.10 3.19 -7.00
CA VAL A 143 2.29 1.83 -6.50
C VAL A 143 0.97 1.34 -5.91
N VAL A 144 0.41 0.24 -6.41
CA VAL A 144 -0.70 -0.42 -5.71
C VAL A 144 -0.16 -1.14 -4.49
N ALA A 145 -0.76 -0.95 -3.31
CA ALA A 145 -0.25 -1.57 -2.09
C ALA A 145 -1.38 -1.94 -1.10
N PRO A 146 -1.93 -3.16 -1.18
CA PRO A 146 -2.69 -3.76 -0.07
C PRO A 146 -1.74 -4.12 1.09
N SER A 147 -2.29 -4.54 2.25
CA SER A 147 -1.47 -5.04 3.36
C SER A 147 -0.56 -6.22 2.94
N ALA A 148 0.64 -6.31 3.52
CA ALA A 148 1.68 -7.28 3.10
C ALA A 148 1.54 -8.65 3.82
N ASN A 149 0.34 -9.25 3.79
CA ASN A 149 0.01 -10.58 4.34
C ASN A 149 -0.69 -11.45 3.30
N ILE A 150 -0.74 -12.76 3.52
CA ILE A 150 -1.67 -13.65 2.81
C ILE A 150 -3.11 -13.21 3.10
N SER A 151 -3.99 -13.27 2.10
CA SER A 151 -5.41 -12.88 2.26
C SER A 151 -6.08 -13.70 3.38
N GLY A 152 -6.75 -12.99 4.29
CA GLY A 152 -7.37 -13.59 5.48
C GLY A 152 -6.48 -13.61 6.72
N HIS A 153 -5.17 -13.39 6.61
CA HIS A 153 -4.27 -13.26 7.75
C HIS A 153 -4.28 -11.85 8.34
N VAL A 154 -3.72 -11.71 9.55
CA VAL A 154 -3.59 -10.42 10.24
C VAL A 154 -2.62 -9.50 9.48
N SER A 155 -2.97 -8.23 9.35
CA SER A 155 -2.11 -7.24 8.68
C SER A 155 -0.79 -7.02 9.44
N PRO A 156 0.37 -7.08 8.75
CA PRO A 156 1.68 -7.05 9.37
C PRO A 156 2.10 -5.64 9.81
N THR A 157 2.61 -5.52 11.02
CA THR A 157 3.17 -4.28 11.57
C THR A 157 4.69 -4.29 11.64
N MET A 158 5.34 -5.44 11.39
CA MET A 158 6.79 -5.61 11.38
C MET A 158 7.24 -6.41 10.15
N ALA A 159 8.47 -6.20 9.71
CA ALA A 159 9.07 -6.94 8.60
C ALA A 159 9.10 -8.46 8.84
N ALA A 160 9.28 -8.90 10.09
CA ALA A 160 9.25 -10.31 10.45
C ALA A 160 7.87 -10.96 10.20
N HIS A 161 6.77 -10.22 10.41
CA HIS A 161 5.43 -10.71 10.10
C HIS A 161 5.23 -10.85 8.58
N VAL A 162 5.80 -9.92 7.79
CA VAL A 162 5.78 -10.02 6.33
C VAL A 162 6.55 -11.24 5.85
N ALA A 163 7.77 -11.47 6.39
CA ALA A 163 8.59 -12.62 6.05
C ALA A 163 7.88 -13.95 6.38
N ALA A 164 7.21 -14.03 7.54
CA ALA A 164 6.47 -15.23 7.92
C ALA A 164 5.37 -15.62 6.91
N ASP A 165 4.74 -14.65 6.25
CA ASP A 165 3.66 -14.89 5.28
C ASP A 165 4.15 -14.97 3.83
N LEU A 166 5.14 -14.15 3.45
CA LEU A 166 5.45 -13.87 2.05
C LEU A 166 6.89 -14.20 1.63
N ASP A 167 7.71 -14.80 2.50
CA ASP A 167 9.03 -15.29 2.11
C ASP A 167 8.93 -16.30 0.95
N GLY A 168 9.84 -16.21 -0.02
CA GLY A 168 9.82 -17.01 -1.23
C GLY A 168 8.70 -16.64 -2.25
N ARG A 169 7.88 -15.61 -1.97
CA ARG A 169 6.76 -15.17 -2.82
C ARG A 169 6.93 -13.78 -3.39
N ILE A 170 7.80 -12.95 -2.77
CA ILE A 170 8.04 -11.54 -3.12
C ILE A 170 9.53 -11.27 -3.25
N ASP A 171 9.89 -10.20 -3.95
CA ASP A 171 11.30 -9.95 -4.29
C ASP A 171 12.08 -9.27 -3.14
N LEU A 172 11.41 -8.38 -2.35
CA LEU A 172 12.11 -7.57 -1.37
C LEU A 172 11.21 -7.13 -0.21
N ILE A 173 11.79 -7.09 1.00
CA ILE A 173 11.20 -6.48 2.19
C ILE A 173 12.10 -5.34 2.65
N LEU A 174 11.57 -4.11 2.74
CA LEU A 174 12.26 -2.99 3.36
C LEU A 174 12.03 -2.96 4.87
N VAL A 175 13.13 -2.93 5.64
CA VAL A 175 13.06 -2.85 7.11
C VAL A 175 13.33 -1.43 7.55
N HIS A 176 12.35 -0.81 8.22
CA HIS A 176 12.57 0.47 8.89
C HIS A 176 13.33 0.25 10.20
N GLN A 177 14.60 0.63 10.25
CA GLN A 177 15.35 0.69 11.49
C GLN A 177 14.80 1.86 12.31
N ARG A 178 14.10 1.59 13.41
CA ARG A 178 13.82 2.62 14.42
C ARG A 178 15.15 3.16 14.90
N GLN A 179 15.47 4.40 14.59
CA GLN A 179 16.52 5.13 15.32
C GLN A 179 16.10 5.14 16.80
N GLY A 180 16.98 4.61 17.68
CA GLY A 180 16.99 4.62 19.11
C GLY A 180 15.66 4.76 19.86
N ALA A 181 15.36 3.83 20.73
CA ALA A 181 14.20 3.73 21.59
C ALA A 181 13.79 5.08 22.24
N HIS A 182 12.68 5.65 21.74
CA HIS A 182 11.78 6.40 22.60
C HIS A 182 10.46 5.65 22.60
N ALA A 183 10.17 5.01 23.73
CA ALA A 183 8.91 4.36 24.02
C ALA A 183 7.80 5.42 24.00
N HIS A 184 7.19 5.65 22.85
CA HIS A 184 5.90 6.32 22.79
C HIS A 184 4.85 5.30 23.25
N ARG A 185 4.43 5.41 24.53
CA ARG A 185 3.21 4.79 25.02
C ARG A 185 2.08 5.22 24.10
N GLN A 186 1.63 4.32 23.23
CA GLN A 186 0.34 4.47 22.57
C GLN A 186 -0.73 4.45 23.67
N ARG A 187 -1.23 5.61 24.04
CA ARG A 187 -2.51 5.70 24.75
C ARG A 187 -3.56 5.20 23.76
N ALA A 188 -4.10 4.04 24.02
CA ALA A 188 -5.33 3.56 23.44
C ALA A 188 -6.44 4.55 23.81
N GLY A 189 -6.74 5.50 22.93
CA GLY A 189 -7.90 6.36 23.03
C GLY A 189 -9.14 5.51 22.82
N ARG A 190 -9.83 5.13 23.92
CA ARG A 190 -11.18 4.59 23.82
C ARG A 190 -12.06 5.66 23.16
N CYS A 191 -12.52 5.40 21.96
CA CYS A 191 -13.62 6.15 21.35
C CYS A 191 -14.89 5.81 22.15
N GLN A 192 -15.26 6.65 23.13
CA GLN A 192 -16.58 6.59 23.76
C GLN A 192 -17.58 7.23 22.80
N VAL A 193 -18.36 6.40 22.13
CA VAL A 193 -19.60 6.85 21.48
C VAL A 193 -20.58 7.19 22.60
N ARG A 194 -20.81 8.47 22.85
CA ARG A 194 -21.94 8.92 23.69
C ARG A 194 -23.23 8.61 22.94
N GLY A 195 -24.03 7.71 23.50
CA GLY A 195 -25.38 7.45 23.06
C GLY A 195 -26.22 8.73 23.14
N ILE A 196 -26.92 9.03 22.06
CA ILE A 196 -27.94 10.06 22.03
C ILE A 196 -29.18 9.42 22.66
N ASP A 197 -29.50 9.82 23.91
CA ASP A 197 -30.76 9.45 24.56
C ASP A 197 -31.91 10.09 23.78
N ALA A 198 -32.78 9.25 23.22
CA ALA A 198 -34.05 9.68 22.68
C ALA A 198 -34.98 10.05 23.86
N GLY A 199 -35.09 11.34 24.14
CA GLY A 199 -36.01 11.86 25.12
C GLY A 199 -37.45 11.58 24.66
N SER A 200 -38.21 10.89 25.52
CA SER A 200 -39.61 10.62 25.37
C SER A 200 -40.41 11.92 25.44
N ALA A 201 -41.20 12.19 24.40
CA ALA A 201 -42.24 13.19 24.42
C ALA A 201 -43.47 12.69 25.21
N ARG A 202 -43.93 13.51 26.15
CA ARG A 202 -45.33 13.57 26.56
C ARG A 202 -45.96 14.84 26.04
#